data_d81546cf69a7c57070153219b1a3ac4b
#
_entry.id   d81546cf69a7c57070153219b1a3ac4b
#
_cell.length_a   1.000
_cell.length_b   1.000
_cell.length_c   1.000
_cell.angle_alpha   90.00
_cell.angle_beta   90.00
_cell.angle_gamma   90.00
#
_symmetry.space_group_name_H-M   'P 1'
#
loop_
_entity.id
_entity.type
_entity.pdbx_description
1 polymer ?
#
loop_
_entity_poly.entity_id
_entity_poly.type
_entity_poly.pdbx_seq_one_letter_code
_entity_poly.pdbx_strand_id
1 'polypeptide(L)'
;KNKQKKKIKRIGNIALSAFNYALILVFVFILLRVFVFGSYKIPTDSMEPTIIPGDYVFVNKLAYGARLFDLFDAMEGKEVKIKRVKGYSHVKNNDVLVFHIPHPNTWDKIEMNMLKYFIKRCIGIPGDTLRIVNGFYVINSDTSKSYGNVADERILSRKSKEQLPEGVFHTFPWDSMLNWNIKDFGPLYIPRKGDKIVLDRTNSLLYKKIIEWEKGYSLTLNKNALWDNNTPLTSYIFLHNYYFMGGDKVENSQYSRYWGLLPDDLIVGKASFIWKSKE
;
A
#
# COMPACT_ATOMS: atom_id res chain seq x y z
N LYS A 1 -27.10 -7.12 61.45
CA LYS A 1 -26.99 -8.00 60.25
C LYS A 1 -27.55 -7.33 58.98
N ASN A 2 -28.67 -6.62 58.99
CA ASN A 2 -29.28 -6.01 57.80
C ASN A 2 -28.45 -4.84 57.20
N LYS A 3 -27.82 -3.97 58.02
CA LYS A 3 -26.96 -2.88 57.54
C LYS A 3 -25.70 -3.41 56.83
N GLN A 4 -25.14 -4.48 57.34
CA GLN A 4 -23.95 -5.11 56.76
C GLN A 4 -24.25 -5.77 55.39
N LYS A 5 -25.38 -6.46 55.25
CA LYS A 5 -25.84 -7.01 53.98
C LYS A 5 -26.10 -5.92 52.92
N LYS A 6 -26.72 -4.78 53.32
CA LYS A 6 -26.93 -3.63 52.43
C LYS A 6 -25.59 -3.02 51.97
N LYS A 7 -24.59 -2.90 52.85
CA LYS A 7 -23.26 -2.38 52.52
C LYS A 7 -22.54 -3.30 51.54
N ILE A 8 -22.57 -4.62 51.76
CA ILE A 8 -21.95 -5.61 50.83
C ILE A 8 -22.62 -5.56 49.45
N LYS A 9 -23.97 -5.52 49.39
CA LYS A 9 -24.69 -5.42 48.12
C LYS A 9 -24.37 -4.13 47.38
N ARG A 10 -24.22 -2.99 48.09
CA ARG A 10 -23.84 -1.71 47.49
C ARG A 10 -22.41 -1.76 46.91
N ILE A 11 -21.44 -2.35 47.64
CA ILE A 11 -20.08 -2.55 47.18
C ILE A 11 -20.05 -3.46 45.95
N GLY A 12 -20.81 -4.56 45.96
CA GLY A 12 -20.92 -5.47 44.82
C GLY A 12 -21.48 -4.78 43.56
N ASN A 13 -22.51 -3.94 43.72
CA ASN A 13 -23.08 -3.19 42.58
C ASN A 13 -22.09 -2.16 42.04
N ILE A 14 -21.33 -1.47 42.90
CA ILE A 14 -20.28 -0.53 42.46
C ILE A 14 -19.19 -1.26 41.71
N ALA A 15 -18.72 -2.40 42.22
CA ALA A 15 -17.70 -3.22 41.58
C ALA A 15 -18.17 -3.74 40.21
N LEU A 16 -19.41 -4.20 40.10
CA LEU A 16 -20.01 -4.65 38.83
C LEU A 16 -20.13 -3.51 37.83
N SER A 17 -20.57 -2.33 38.27
CA SER A 17 -20.64 -1.14 37.40
C SER A 17 -19.27 -0.73 36.92
N ALA A 18 -18.29 -0.69 37.80
CA ALA A 18 -16.87 -0.37 37.43
C ALA A 18 -16.33 -1.38 36.41
N PHE A 19 -16.60 -2.66 36.59
CA PHE A 19 -16.23 -3.71 35.65
C PHE A 19 -16.88 -3.51 34.28
N ASN A 20 -18.18 -3.22 34.22
CA ASN A 20 -18.89 -2.96 32.97
C ASN A 20 -18.35 -1.73 32.25
N TYR A 21 -18.05 -0.63 32.97
CA TYR A 21 -17.40 0.53 32.36
C TYR A 21 -16.02 0.21 31.80
N ALA A 22 -15.23 -0.59 32.51
CA ALA A 22 -13.92 -1.04 32.00
C ALA A 22 -14.05 -1.85 30.71
N LEU A 23 -15.02 -2.78 30.64
CA LEU A 23 -15.30 -3.54 29.42
C LEU A 23 -15.72 -2.62 28.25
N ILE A 24 -16.56 -1.63 28.50
CA ILE A 24 -16.97 -0.66 27.48
C ILE A 24 -15.76 0.13 26.98
N LEU A 25 -14.88 0.61 27.87
CA LEU A 25 -13.68 1.34 27.50
C LEU A 25 -12.73 0.48 26.66
N VAL A 26 -12.52 -0.78 27.03
CA VAL A 26 -11.71 -1.72 26.24
C VAL A 26 -12.33 -1.93 24.87
N PHE A 27 -13.63 -2.14 24.79
CA PHE A 27 -14.33 -2.33 23.51
C PHE A 27 -14.21 -1.09 22.61
N VAL A 28 -14.44 0.12 23.17
CA VAL A 28 -14.25 1.38 22.43
C VAL A 28 -12.82 1.53 21.96
N PHE A 29 -11.83 1.22 22.81
CA PHE A 29 -10.42 1.27 22.42
C PHE A 29 -10.11 0.31 21.26
N ILE A 30 -10.65 -0.90 21.26
CA ILE A 30 -10.51 -1.85 20.15
C ILE A 30 -11.11 -1.27 18.87
N LEU A 31 -12.32 -0.70 18.92
CA LEU A 31 -12.94 -0.06 17.76
C LEU A 31 -12.09 1.09 17.22
N LEU A 32 -11.55 1.93 18.10
CA LEU A 32 -10.65 3.01 17.69
C LEU A 32 -9.37 2.45 17.01
N ARG A 33 -8.79 1.39 17.55
CA ARG A 33 -7.61 0.71 16.96
C ARG A 33 -7.92 0.09 15.60
N VAL A 34 -9.10 -0.48 15.43
CA VAL A 34 -9.48 -1.11 14.16
C VAL A 34 -9.78 -0.06 13.08
N PHE A 35 -10.55 0.98 13.39
CA PHE A 35 -11.13 1.86 12.39
C PHE A 35 -10.48 3.26 12.31
N VAL A 36 -9.92 3.77 13.40
CA VAL A 36 -9.48 5.17 13.49
C VAL A 36 -7.97 5.31 13.36
N PHE A 37 -7.21 4.59 14.16
CA PHE A 37 -5.76 4.70 14.17
C PHE A 37 -5.06 3.36 14.34
N GLY A 38 -3.77 3.34 13.99
CA GLY A 38 -2.88 2.21 14.20
C GLY A 38 -1.53 2.69 14.73
N SER A 39 -0.81 1.80 15.41
CA SER A 39 0.60 2.00 15.75
C SER A 39 1.38 0.81 15.22
N TYR A 40 2.39 1.08 14.42
CA TYR A 40 3.19 0.05 13.75
C TYR A 40 4.66 0.24 14.09
N LYS A 41 5.30 -0.83 14.56
CA LYS A 41 6.75 -0.87 14.72
C LYS A 41 7.39 -1.14 13.38
N ILE A 42 8.41 -0.36 13.03
CA ILE A 42 9.11 -0.48 11.75
C ILE A 42 10.30 -1.42 11.92
N PRO A 43 10.32 -2.56 11.21
CA PRO A 43 11.39 -3.55 11.35
C PRO A 43 12.56 -3.34 10.39
N THR A 44 12.38 -2.58 9.29
CA THR A 44 13.32 -2.49 8.17
C THR A 44 13.78 -1.05 7.92
N ASP A 45 14.91 -0.92 7.25
CA ASP A 45 15.58 0.34 6.92
C ASP A 45 15.13 0.97 5.59
N SER A 46 14.17 0.38 4.90
CA SER A 46 13.75 0.78 3.54
C SER A 46 13.18 2.20 3.42
N MET A 47 12.90 2.87 4.54
CA MET A 47 12.41 4.25 4.62
C MET A 47 13.41 5.20 5.31
N GLU A 48 14.66 4.74 5.53
CA GLU A 48 15.73 5.65 5.98
C GLU A 48 16.02 6.75 4.94
N PRO A 49 16.33 7.95 5.40
CA PRO A 49 16.48 8.40 6.80
C PRO A 49 15.18 8.87 7.45
N THR A 50 14.04 8.87 6.73
CA THR A 50 12.77 9.44 7.22
C THR A 50 12.19 8.63 8.38
N ILE A 51 12.31 7.31 8.33
CA ILE A 51 11.85 6.38 9.37
C ILE A 51 12.91 5.30 9.51
N ILE A 52 13.39 5.07 10.73
CA ILE A 52 14.47 4.12 11.03
C ILE A 52 13.91 2.82 11.65
N PRO A 53 14.67 1.70 11.59
CA PRO A 53 14.29 0.46 12.24
C PRO A 53 14.14 0.64 13.76
N GLY A 54 13.00 0.24 14.30
CA GLY A 54 12.65 0.38 15.71
C GLY A 54 11.67 1.51 16.01
N ASP A 55 11.47 2.43 15.09
CA ASP A 55 10.45 3.48 15.19
C ASP A 55 9.05 2.91 15.31
N TYR A 56 8.22 3.61 16.08
CA TYR A 56 6.78 3.38 16.16
C TYR A 56 6.04 4.51 15.48
N VAL A 57 5.38 4.20 14.38
CA VAL A 57 4.65 5.16 13.55
C VAL A 57 3.17 5.15 13.89
N PHE A 58 2.63 6.33 14.17
CA PHE A 58 1.18 6.52 14.30
C PHE A 58 0.54 6.65 12.91
N VAL A 59 -0.47 5.84 12.65
CA VAL A 59 -1.18 5.76 11.37
C VAL A 59 -2.62 6.20 11.53
N ASN A 60 -2.99 7.24 10.80
CA ASN A 60 -4.34 7.75 10.72
C ASN A 60 -5.11 7.01 9.61
N LYS A 61 -6.09 6.20 9.99
CA LYS A 61 -6.92 5.42 9.06
C LYS A 61 -8.08 6.23 8.50
N LEU A 62 -8.54 7.25 9.23
CA LEU A 62 -9.65 8.10 8.79
C LEU A 62 -9.25 9.08 7.69
N ALA A 63 -7.97 9.40 7.55
CA ALA A 63 -7.50 10.33 6.52
C ALA A 63 -8.04 9.93 5.14
N TYR A 64 -7.90 8.67 4.79
CA TYR A 64 -8.36 8.10 3.50
C TYR A 64 -9.64 7.28 3.62
N GLY A 65 -10.23 7.23 4.82
CA GLY A 65 -11.45 6.50 5.14
C GLY A 65 -11.21 5.11 5.73
N ALA A 66 -11.94 4.83 6.82
CA ALA A 66 -11.89 3.54 7.48
C ALA A 66 -12.33 2.42 6.53
N ARG A 67 -11.63 1.28 6.61
CA ARG A 67 -11.99 0.07 5.85
C ARG A 67 -12.94 -0.79 6.67
N LEU A 68 -14.05 -1.18 6.06
CA LEU A 68 -15.02 -2.10 6.60
C LEU A 68 -14.90 -3.43 5.85
N PHE A 69 -14.65 -4.49 6.57
CA PHE A 69 -14.51 -5.86 6.03
C PHE A 69 -14.86 -6.87 7.10
N ASP A 70 -15.11 -8.10 6.71
CA ASP A 70 -15.31 -9.19 7.66
C ASP A 70 -13.98 -9.52 8.35
N LEU A 71 -13.92 -9.26 9.66
CA LEU A 71 -12.71 -9.46 10.45
C LEU A 71 -12.40 -10.95 10.64
N PHE A 72 -13.43 -11.79 10.76
CA PHE A 72 -13.25 -13.24 10.98
C PHE A 72 -12.69 -13.89 9.72
N ASP A 73 -13.30 -13.62 8.56
CA ASP A 73 -12.79 -14.14 7.28
C ASP A 73 -11.36 -13.65 7.01
N ALA A 74 -11.06 -12.39 7.35
CA ALA A 74 -9.71 -11.85 7.23
C ALA A 74 -8.69 -12.56 8.14
N MET A 75 -9.08 -12.92 9.36
CA MET A 75 -8.22 -13.68 10.30
C MET A 75 -8.00 -15.13 9.85
N GLU A 76 -8.97 -15.72 9.18
CA GLU A 76 -8.86 -17.06 8.57
C GLU A 76 -8.08 -17.06 7.25
N GLY A 77 -7.64 -15.90 6.77
CA GLY A 77 -6.89 -15.76 5.51
C GLY A 77 -7.75 -15.89 4.25
N LYS A 78 -9.07 -15.78 4.38
CA LYS A 78 -9.99 -15.75 3.24
C LYS A 78 -9.93 -14.42 2.50
N GLU A 79 -10.30 -14.41 1.24
CA GLU A 79 -10.50 -13.17 0.48
C GLU A 79 -11.65 -12.36 1.09
N VAL A 80 -11.38 -11.09 1.41
CA VAL A 80 -12.37 -10.18 1.99
C VAL A 80 -12.65 -9.02 1.03
N LYS A 81 -13.93 -8.68 0.89
CA LYS A 81 -14.35 -7.48 0.18
C LYS A 81 -14.23 -6.26 1.10
N ILE A 82 -13.47 -5.26 0.66
CA ILE A 82 -13.30 -4.02 1.41
C ILE A 82 -14.32 -3.00 0.94
N LYS A 83 -15.09 -2.46 1.89
CA LYS A 83 -15.87 -1.25 1.72
C LYS A 83 -15.16 -0.12 2.47
N ARG A 84 -14.86 0.98 1.78
CA ARG A 84 -14.20 2.12 2.39
C ARG A 84 -15.21 3.22 2.70
N VAL A 85 -15.23 3.69 3.93
CA VAL A 85 -15.96 4.90 4.32
C VAL A 85 -15.22 6.10 3.73
N LYS A 86 -15.94 7.14 3.31
CA LYS A 86 -15.30 8.35 2.76
C LYS A 86 -14.37 8.99 3.80
N GLY A 87 -13.12 9.17 3.44
CA GLY A 87 -12.14 9.89 4.25
C GLY A 87 -12.27 11.41 4.12
N TYR A 88 -11.59 12.15 4.96
CA TYR A 88 -11.57 13.61 4.91
C TYR A 88 -10.42 14.18 4.04
N SER A 89 -9.55 13.32 3.53
CA SER A 89 -8.41 13.66 2.69
C SER A 89 -8.26 12.67 1.54
N HIS A 90 -7.42 13.04 0.58
CA HIS A 90 -6.98 12.15 -0.50
C HIS A 90 -5.48 11.90 -0.38
N VAL A 91 -5.03 10.77 -0.89
CA VAL A 91 -3.60 10.46 -0.99
C VAL A 91 -2.95 11.47 -1.95
N LYS A 92 -1.80 12.00 -1.54
CA LYS A 92 -0.99 12.96 -2.33
C LYS A 92 0.38 12.38 -2.59
N ASN A 93 1.05 12.89 -3.63
CA ASN A 93 2.46 12.61 -3.84
C ASN A 93 3.25 12.95 -2.57
N ASN A 94 4.24 12.16 -2.25
CA ASN A 94 5.08 12.22 -1.06
C ASN A 94 4.41 11.86 0.29
N ASP A 95 3.11 11.54 0.33
CA ASP A 95 2.50 10.97 1.54
C ASP A 95 3.13 9.61 1.88
N VAL A 96 3.45 9.39 3.15
CA VAL A 96 3.91 8.08 3.63
C VAL A 96 2.70 7.25 4.03
N LEU A 97 2.56 6.05 3.45
CA LEU A 97 1.41 5.18 3.61
C LEU A 97 1.80 3.86 4.27
N VAL A 98 0.90 3.35 5.12
CA VAL A 98 0.90 1.95 5.53
C VAL A 98 -0.14 1.22 4.72
N PHE A 99 0.24 0.08 4.15
CA PHE A 99 -0.62 -0.76 3.31
C PHE A 99 -0.26 -2.24 3.44
N HIS A 100 -1.18 -3.12 3.08
CA HIS A 100 -0.90 -4.54 3.00
C HIS A 100 -0.05 -4.85 1.77
N ILE A 101 0.89 -5.76 1.93
CA ILE A 101 1.77 -6.19 0.82
C ILE A 101 0.89 -6.77 -0.30
N PRO A 102 0.98 -6.22 -1.54
CA PRO A 102 0.15 -6.71 -2.64
C PRO A 102 0.55 -8.10 -3.14
N HIS A 103 1.76 -8.54 -2.83
CA HIS A 103 2.32 -9.83 -3.26
C HIS A 103 2.94 -10.58 -2.07
N PRO A 104 2.11 -11.07 -1.13
CA PRO A 104 2.62 -11.67 0.11
C PRO A 104 3.28 -13.04 -0.09
N ASN A 105 2.94 -13.76 -1.16
CA ASN A 105 3.38 -15.12 -1.41
C ASN A 105 4.17 -15.24 -2.72
N THR A 106 3.63 -14.75 -3.84
CA THR A 106 4.24 -14.78 -5.16
C THR A 106 4.08 -13.44 -5.85
N TRP A 107 5.00 -13.07 -6.74
CA TRP A 107 4.92 -11.80 -7.47
C TRP A 107 3.94 -11.83 -8.66
N ASP A 108 3.35 -12.98 -8.94
CA ASP A 108 2.47 -13.17 -10.09
C ASP A 108 1.03 -12.73 -9.83
N LYS A 109 0.60 -12.76 -8.57
CA LYS A 109 -0.77 -12.47 -8.17
C LYS A 109 -0.83 -11.42 -7.08
N ILE A 110 -1.78 -10.49 -7.19
CA ILE A 110 -2.11 -9.55 -6.10
C ILE A 110 -3.04 -10.28 -5.14
N GLU A 111 -2.65 -10.33 -3.87
CA GLU A 111 -3.41 -10.96 -2.79
C GLU A 111 -3.39 -10.05 -1.56
N MET A 112 -4.38 -10.18 -0.70
CA MET A 112 -4.40 -9.45 0.57
C MET A 112 -3.99 -10.38 1.71
N ASN A 113 -2.91 -10.01 2.43
CA ASN A 113 -2.56 -10.64 3.69
C ASN A 113 -2.65 -9.60 4.81
N MET A 114 -3.63 -9.77 5.70
CA MET A 114 -3.93 -8.82 6.77
C MET A 114 -2.82 -8.69 7.83
N LEU A 115 -1.88 -9.63 7.87
CA LEU A 115 -0.79 -9.66 8.86
C LEU A 115 0.52 -9.07 8.33
N LYS A 116 0.63 -8.87 7.00
CA LYS A 116 1.85 -8.35 6.37
C LYS A 116 1.64 -6.91 5.90
N TYR A 117 2.45 -6.00 6.41
CA TYR A 117 2.39 -4.56 6.09
C TYR A 117 3.69 -4.06 5.51
N PHE A 118 3.55 -3.12 4.58
CA PHE A 118 4.63 -2.23 4.17
C PHE A 118 4.34 -0.79 4.61
N ILE A 119 5.41 -0.04 4.81
CA ILE A 119 5.38 1.41 4.88
C ILE A 119 6.25 1.93 3.74
N LYS A 120 5.69 2.78 2.88
CA LYS A 120 6.37 3.36 1.73
C LYS A 120 5.81 4.75 1.45
N ARG A 121 6.56 5.51 0.64
CA ARG A 121 6.16 6.82 0.16
C ARG A 121 5.35 6.69 -1.12
N CYS A 122 4.24 7.42 -1.23
CA CYS A 122 3.46 7.53 -2.46
C CYS A 122 4.19 8.47 -3.42
N ILE A 123 4.69 7.94 -4.51
CA ILE A 123 5.37 8.73 -5.55
C ILE A 123 4.36 9.21 -6.59
N GLY A 124 3.53 8.31 -7.10
CA GLY A 124 2.53 8.63 -8.12
C GLY A 124 1.12 8.30 -7.64
N ILE A 125 0.18 9.18 -7.97
CA ILE A 125 -1.24 9.09 -7.61
C ILE A 125 -2.10 8.79 -8.86
N PRO A 126 -3.38 8.41 -8.69
CA PRO A 126 -4.26 8.10 -9.82
C PRO A 126 -4.33 9.25 -10.84
N GLY A 127 -4.06 8.95 -12.11
CA GLY A 127 -4.02 9.88 -13.22
C GLY A 127 -2.64 10.45 -13.55
N ASP A 128 -1.64 10.17 -12.74
CA ASP A 128 -0.26 10.53 -13.04
C ASP A 128 0.33 9.61 -14.12
N THR A 129 1.28 10.16 -14.89
CA THR A 129 2.20 9.40 -15.73
C THR A 129 3.59 9.49 -15.13
N LEU A 130 4.10 8.36 -14.64
CA LEU A 130 5.39 8.27 -13.96
C LEU A 130 6.48 7.84 -14.92
N ARG A 131 7.62 8.50 -14.82
CA ARG A 131 8.92 8.05 -15.37
C ARG A 131 9.96 8.06 -14.27
N ILE A 132 11.01 7.27 -14.46
CA ILE A 132 12.27 7.44 -13.75
C ILE A 132 13.31 7.72 -14.81
N VAL A 133 14.06 8.79 -14.64
CA VAL A 133 15.09 9.24 -15.58
C VAL A 133 16.39 9.38 -14.81
N ASN A 134 17.37 8.56 -15.17
CA ASN A 134 18.65 8.48 -14.45
C ASN A 134 18.49 8.36 -12.92
N GLY A 135 17.51 7.56 -12.45
CA GLY A 135 17.25 7.33 -11.03
C GLY A 135 16.26 8.30 -10.38
N PHE A 136 15.93 9.43 -11.00
CA PHE A 136 15.01 10.45 -10.45
C PHE A 136 13.57 10.23 -10.91
N TYR A 137 12.63 10.38 -9.97
CA TYR A 137 11.21 10.34 -10.32
C TYR A 137 10.77 11.60 -11.05
N VAL A 138 10.03 11.42 -12.14
CA VAL A 138 9.43 12.48 -12.94
C VAL A 138 7.94 12.15 -13.13
N ILE A 139 7.05 13.05 -12.70
CA ILE A 139 5.60 12.90 -12.79
C ILE A 139 5.06 13.91 -13.81
N ASN A 140 4.24 13.42 -14.75
CA ASN A 140 3.57 14.24 -15.77
C ASN A 140 4.56 15.12 -16.59
N SER A 141 5.79 14.64 -16.76
CA SER A 141 6.90 15.38 -17.41
C SER A 141 7.31 16.67 -16.69
N ASP A 142 6.88 16.87 -15.45
CA ASP A 142 7.27 18.02 -14.62
C ASP A 142 8.59 17.69 -13.87
N THR A 143 9.67 18.31 -14.30
CA THR A 143 11.00 18.17 -13.68
C THR A 143 11.27 19.24 -12.61
N SER A 144 10.34 20.16 -12.39
CA SER A 144 10.49 21.22 -11.37
C SER A 144 10.20 20.74 -9.96
N LYS A 145 9.48 19.63 -9.82
CA LYS A 145 9.10 19.05 -8.53
C LYS A 145 9.97 17.85 -8.18
N SER A 146 10.16 17.68 -6.89
CA SER A 146 10.90 16.54 -6.34
C SER A 146 9.95 15.55 -5.68
N TYR A 147 10.18 14.28 -5.95
CA TYR A 147 9.42 13.16 -5.40
C TYR A 147 10.38 12.16 -4.76
N GLY A 148 9.97 11.52 -3.66
CA GLY A 148 10.83 10.57 -2.99
C GLY A 148 11.98 11.19 -2.18
N ASN A 149 13.04 10.42 -1.98
CA ASN A 149 14.26 10.86 -1.32
C ASN A 149 15.32 11.23 -2.38
N VAL A 150 15.36 12.52 -2.74
CA VAL A 150 16.27 13.05 -3.78
C VAL A 150 17.74 12.79 -3.46
N ALA A 151 18.13 12.75 -2.18
CA ALA A 151 19.50 12.48 -1.80
C ALA A 151 19.92 11.06 -2.19
N ASP A 152 19.07 10.07 -1.92
CA ASP A 152 19.32 8.68 -2.26
C ASP A 152 19.20 8.42 -3.78
N GLU A 153 18.25 9.07 -4.44
CA GLU A 153 18.13 9.06 -5.91
C GLU A 153 19.39 9.60 -6.59
N ARG A 154 20.00 10.65 -6.02
CA ARG A 154 21.29 11.21 -6.50
C ARG A 154 22.44 10.23 -6.30
N ILE A 155 22.45 9.46 -5.22
CA ILE A 155 23.43 8.38 -5.00
C ILE A 155 23.27 7.33 -6.10
N LEU A 156 22.02 6.85 -6.30
CA LEU A 156 21.71 5.88 -7.35
C LEU A 156 22.11 6.38 -8.75
N SER A 157 21.84 7.64 -9.07
CA SER A 157 22.14 8.21 -10.39
C SER A 157 23.62 8.11 -10.79
N ARG A 158 24.51 8.15 -9.80
CA ARG A 158 25.98 8.10 -10.00
C ARG A 158 26.54 6.68 -10.11
N LYS A 159 25.79 5.66 -9.70
CA LYS A 159 26.24 4.28 -9.74
C LYS A 159 26.15 3.70 -11.15
N SER A 160 27.12 2.89 -11.53
CA SER A 160 27.04 2.02 -12.71
C SER A 160 26.24 0.75 -12.38
N LYS A 161 25.88 -0.04 -13.41
CA LYS A 161 25.13 -1.29 -13.22
C LYS A 161 25.89 -2.29 -12.34
N GLU A 162 27.18 -2.36 -12.49
CA GLU A 162 28.09 -3.28 -11.80
C GLU A 162 28.24 -2.94 -10.29
N GLN A 163 27.92 -1.69 -9.92
CA GLN A 163 27.93 -1.23 -8.53
C GLN A 163 26.62 -1.48 -7.80
N LEU A 164 25.60 -1.97 -8.51
CA LEU A 164 24.31 -2.30 -7.91
C LEU A 164 24.31 -3.74 -7.41
N PRO A 165 23.59 -4.04 -6.31
CA PRO A 165 23.40 -5.41 -5.85
C PRO A 165 22.77 -6.28 -6.93
N GLU A 166 23.08 -7.58 -6.91
CA GLU A 166 22.46 -8.55 -7.79
C GLU A 166 20.92 -8.55 -7.64
N GLY A 167 20.20 -8.64 -8.76
CA GLY A 167 18.74 -8.64 -8.80
C GLY A 167 18.06 -7.28 -8.63
N VAL A 168 18.80 -6.20 -8.29
CA VAL A 168 18.25 -4.86 -8.10
C VAL A 168 18.03 -4.10 -9.41
N PHE A 169 18.83 -4.39 -10.44
CA PHE A 169 18.83 -3.63 -11.68
C PHE A 169 17.54 -3.75 -12.49
N HIS A 170 17.05 -4.97 -12.68
CA HIS A 170 15.84 -5.22 -13.47
C HIS A 170 14.58 -4.94 -12.68
N THR A 171 13.53 -4.46 -13.36
CA THR A 171 12.31 -3.97 -12.73
C THR A 171 11.05 -4.51 -13.41
N PHE A 172 9.90 -4.28 -12.79
CA PHE A 172 8.60 -4.48 -13.40
C PHE A 172 8.54 -3.83 -14.81
N PRO A 173 7.91 -4.44 -15.80
CA PRO A 173 7.16 -5.70 -15.74
C PRO A 173 8.01 -6.96 -16.00
N TRP A 174 9.34 -6.87 -15.91
CA TRP A 174 10.31 -7.97 -16.12
C TRP A 174 10.32 -8.49 -17.57
N ASP A 175 10.04 -7.60 -18.51
CA ASP A 175 10.00 -7.90 -19.94
C ASP A 175 11.10 -7.17 -20.68
N SER A 176 11.86 -7.90 -21.50
CA SER A 176 13.00 -7.36 -22.24
C SER A 176 12.61 -6.33 -23.32
N MET A 177 11.35 -6.33 -23.77
CA MET A 177 10.86 -5.39 -24.77
C MET A 177 10.83 -3.96 -24.24
N LEU A 178 10.48 -3.76 -22.94
CA LEU A 178 10.42 -2.44 -22.32
C LEU A 178 11.78 -1.98 -21.81
N ASN A 179 12.69 -2.92 -21.53
CA ASN A 179 14.04 -2.67 -21.04
C ASN A 179 14.10 -1.72 -19.83
N TRP A 180 13.05 -1.73 -18.99
CA TRP A 180 12.99 -0.88 -17.80
C TRP A 180 13.92 -1.40 -16.71
N ASN A 181 14.55 -0.46 -16.04
CA ASN A 181 15.50 -0.77 -14.97
C ASN A 181 15.38 0.24 -13.82
N ILE A 182 16.19 0.06 -12.78
CA ILE A 182 16.12 0.90 -11.58
C ILE A 182 16.36 2.39 -11.85
N LYS A 183 17.14 2.73 -12.89
CA LYS A 183 17.49 4.11 -13.24
C LYS A 183 16.58 4.69 -14.32
N ASP A 184 16.08 3.86 -15.23
CA ASP A 184 15.29 4.29 -16.38
C ASP A 184 14.04 3.43 -16.50
N PHE A 185 12.89 4.02 -16.22
CA PHE A 185 11.62 3.34 -16.07
C PHE A 185 10.47 4.18 -16.63
N GLY A 186 9.49 3.54 -17.24
CA GLY A 186 8.30 4.21 -17.75
C GLY A 186 8.42 4.66 -19.21
N PRO A 187 7.42 5.38 -19.73
CA PRO A 187 6.29 5.96 -18.99
C PRO A 187 5.30 4.91 -18.50
N LEU A 188 4.85 5.02 -17.27
CA LEU A 188 3.78 4.21 -16.68
C LEU A 188 2.62 5.14 -16.27
N TYR A 189 1.46 4.98 -16.91
CA TYR A 189 0.24 5.65 -16.48
C TYR A 189 -0.32 4.95 -15.24
N ILE A 190 -0.76 5.72 -14.25
CA ILE A 190 -1.34 5.23 -13.00
C ILE A 190 -2.86 5.39 -13.07
N PRO A 191 -3.63 4.30 -13.26
CA PRO A 191 -5.05 4.40 -13.52
C PRO A 191 -5.86 4.96 -12.36
N ARG A 192 -6.88 5.75 -12.70
CA ARG A 192 -7.99 6.12 -11.80
C ARG A 192 -9.12 5.13 -11.97
N LYS A 193 -9.93 5.01 -10.97
CA LYS A 193 -11.25 4.40 -11.09
C LYS A 193 -12.07 5.09 -12.19
N GLY A 194 -12.56 4.30 -13.13
CA GLY A 194 -13.35 4.77 -14.29
C GLY A 194 -12.52 5.11 -15.52
N ASP A 195 -11.19 5.16 -15.43
CA ASP A 195 -10.35 5.37 -16.61
C ASP A 195 -10.42 4.17 -17.55
N LYS A 196 -10.57 4.47 -18.85
CA LYS A 196 -10.55 3.47 -19.92
C LYS A 196 -9.21 3.53 -20.65
N ILE A 197 -8.54 2.39 -20.76
CA ILE A 197 -7.33 2.26 -21.57
C ILE A 197 -7.53 1.27 -22.71
N VAL A 198 -6.81 1.50 -23.82
CA VAL A 198 -6.68 0.53 -24.92
C VAL A 198 -5.63 -0.50 -24.51
N LEU A 199 -5.94 -1.77 -24.69
CA LEU A 199 -5.05 -2.88 -24.37
C LEU A 199 -4.27 -3.30 -25.63
N ASP A 200 -3.26 -2.50 -25.97
CA ASP A 200 -2.20 -2.93 -26.86
C ASP A 200 -1.25 -3.91 -26.15
N ARG A 201 -0.18 -4.34 -26.81
CA ARG A 201 0.81 -5.26 -26.23
C ARG A 201 1.43 -4.72 -24.95
N THR A 202 1.82 -3.45 -24.95
CA THR A 202 2.47 -2.80 -23.80
C THR A 202 1.51 -2.68 -22.62
N ASN A 203 0.33 -2.15 -22.85
CA ASN A 203 -0.70 -2.00 -21.81
C ASN A 203 -1.19 -3.35 -21.29
N SER A 204 -1.31 -4.36 -22.16
CA SER A 204 -1.63 -5.73 -21.76
C SER A 204 -0.60 -6.30 -20.79
N LEU A 205 0.69 -6.05 -21.04
CA LEU A 205 1.76 -6.49 -20.15
C LEU A 205 1.76 -5.73 -18.82
N LEU A 206 1.65 -4.39 -18.87
CA LEU A 206 1.73 -3.53 -17.69
C LEU A 206 0.54 -3.72 -16.74
N TYR A 207 -0.65 -3.95 -17.26
CA TYR A 207 -1.88 -3.94 -16.45
C TYR A 207 -2.49 -5.32 -16.22
N LYS A 208 -1.96 -6.40 -16.80
CA LYS A 208 -2.49 -7.76 -16.64
C LYS A 208 -2.79 -8.10 -15.18
N LYS A 209 -1.83 -7.93 -14.28
CA LYS A 209 -1.97 -8.33 -12.86
C LYS A 209 -3.09 -7.59 -12.14
N ILE A 210 -3.22 -6.28 -12.36
CA ILE A 210 -4.28 -5.48 -11.73
C ILE A 210 -5.66 -5.76 -12.35
N ILE A 211 -5.73 -6.06 -13.65
CA ILE A 211 -6.97 -6.48 -14.30
C ILE A 211 -7.41 -7.86 -13.79
N GLU A 212 -6.49 -8.81 -13.65
CA GLU A 212 -6.76 -10.12 -13.07
C GLU A 212 -7.25 -10.02 -11.62
N TRP A 213 -6.64 -9.14 -10.83
CA TRP A 213 -7.07 -8.88 -9.47
C TRP A 213 -8.50 -8.31 -9.42
N GLU A 214 -8.84 -7.34 -10.26
CA GLU A 214 -10.19 -6.78 -10.33
C GLU A 214 -11.23 -7.79 -10.83
N LYS A 215 -10.84 -8.70 -11.73
CA LYS A 215 -11.73 -9.75 -12.26
C LYS A 215 -11.86 -10.97 -11.32
N GLY A 216 -10.90 -11.18 -10.44
CA GLY A 216 -10.83 -12.34 -9.54
C GLY A 216 -10.40 -13.64 -10.21
N TYR A 217 -9.94 -13.61 -11.48
CA TYR A 217 -9.44 -14.77 -12.21
C TYR A 217 -8.32 -14.40 -13.19
N SER A 218 -7.53 -15.41 -13.59
CA SER A 218 -6.38 -15.23 -14.46
C SER A 218 -6.78 -15.03 -15.92
N LEU A 219 -6.01 -14.18 -16.62
CA LEU A 219 -6.14 -13.89 -18.04
C LEU A 219 -4.94 -14.46 -18.80
N THR A 220 -5.16 -14.82 -20.06
CA THR A 220 -4.10 -15.33 -20.92
C THR A 220 -3.50 -14.19 -21.73
N LEU A 221 -2.18 -14.02 -21.64
CA LEU A 221 -1.43 -13.13 -22.54
C LEU A 221 -0.94 -13.97 -23.72
N ASN A 222 -1.52 -13.75 -24.90
CA ASN A 222 -1.15 -14.46 -26.11
C ASN A 222 -0.67 -13.48 -27.18
N LYS A 223 0.55 -13.68 -27.66
CA LYS A 223 1.24 -12.79 -28.64
C LYS A 223 1.26 -11.34 -28.14
N ASN A 224 0.28 -10.54 -28.55
CA ASN A 224 0.25 -9.09 -28.30
C ASN A 224 -1.07 -8.65 -27.62
N ALA A 225 -1.92 -9.57 -27.20
CA ALA A 225 -3.23 -9.27 -26.65
C ALA A 225 -3.50 -10.04 -25.36
N LEU A 226 -4.26 -9.41 -24.48
CA LEU A 226 -4.81 -10.04 -23.29
C LEU A 226 -6.14 -10.70 -23.64
N TRP A 227 -6.31 -11.95 -23.26
CA TRP A 227 -7.49 -12.75 -23.58
C TRP A 227 -8.27 -13.09 -22.31
N ASP A 228 -9.58 -12.84 -22.37
CA ASP A 228 -10.56 -13.29 -21.39
C ASP A 228 -11.27 -14.50 -21.94
N ASN A 229 -10.90 -15.67 -21.47
CA ASN A 229 -11.23 -16.94 -22.08
C ASN A 229 -10.84 -16.95 -23.57
N ASN A 230 -11.82 -17.03 -24.48
CA ASN A 230 -11.60 -17.07 -25.94
C ASN A 230 -11.81 -15.70 -26.62
N THR A 231 -11.96 -14.62 -25.87
CA THR A 231 -12.22 -13.27 -26.40
C THR A 231 -11.06 -12.33 -26.12
N PRO A 232 -10.48 -11.66 -27.14
CA PRO A 232 -9.44 -10.69 -26.91
C PRO A 232 -10.00 -9.42 -26.27
N LEU A 233 -9.36 -8.94 -25.20
CA LEU A 233 -9.69 -7.67 -24.57
C LEU A 233 -8.98 -6.53 -25.32
N THR A 234 -9.74 -5.65 -25.93
CA THR A 234 -9.24 -4.49 -26.66
C THR A 234 -9.12 -3.24 -25.80
N SER A 235 -9.85 -3.18 -24.71
CA SER A 235 -9.82 -2.09 -23.74
C SER A 235 -10.29 -2.57 -22.38
N TYR A 236 -9.93 -1.82 -21.33
CA TYR A 236 -10.37 -2.08 -19.96
C TYR A 236 -10.75 -0.78 -19.25
N ILE A 237 -11.78 -0.84 -18.38
CA ILE A 237 -12.20 0.26 -17.51
C ILE A 237 -11.86 -0.15 -16.07
N PHE A 238 -10.99 0.60 -15.42
CA PHE A 238 -10.53 0.29 -14.07
C PHE A 238 -11.61 0.52 -13.02
N LEU A 239 -11.73 -0.41 -12.08
CA LEU A 239 -12.72 -0.38 -11.00
C LEU A 239 -12.15 0.28 -9.73
N HIS A 240 -10.82 0.39 -9.63
CA HIS A 240 -10.08 0.93 -8.48
C HIS A 240 -9.15 2.06 -8.86
N ASN A 241 -8.70 2.81 -7.85
CA ASN A 241 -7.58 3.74 -7.96
C ASN A 241 -6.27 3.02 -7.67
N TYR A 242 -5.22 3.40 -8.40
CA TYR A 242 -3.90 2.81 -8.24
C TYR A 242 -2.86 3.82 -7.84
N TYR A 243 -1.80 3.36 -7.20
CA TYR A 243 -0.71 4.19 -6.69
C TYR A 243 0.65 3.57 -7.00
N PHE A 244 1.65 4.41 -7.21
CA PHE A 244 3.04 3.98 -7.33
C PHE A 244 3.77 4.32 -6.02
N MET A 245 4.28 3.29 -5.35
CA MET A 245 4.96 3.42 -4.07
C MET A 245 6.47 3.39 -4.25
N GLY A 246 7.20 4.18 -3.46
CA GLY A 246 8.66 4.23 -3.41
C GLY A 246 9.18 4.06 -1.99
N GLY A 247 10.37 3.47 -1.85
CA GLY A 247 11.11 3.50 -0.59
C GLY A 247 12.09 4.67 -0.57
N ASP A 248 12.34 5.26 0.59
CA ASP A 248 13.30 6.35 0.73
C ASP A 248 14.75 5.86 0.58
N LYS A 249 15.05 4.61 0.93
CA LYS A 249 16.30 3.91 0.61
C LYS A 249 16.12 3.14 -0.69
N VAL A 250 16.43 3.78 -1.80
CA VAL A 250 16.01 3.36 -3.15
C VAL A 250 16.52 1.97 -3.54
N GLU A 251 17.80 1.66 -3.25
CA GLU A 251 18.43 0.39 -3.63
C GLU A 251 18.07 -0.77 -2.70
N ASN A 252 17.72 -0.48 -1.45
CA ASN A 252 17.40 -1.47 -0.43
C ASN A 252 15.92 -1.44 -0.06
N SER A 253 15.06 -1.48 -1.08
CA SER A 253 13.61 -1.41 -0.86
C SER A 253 12.85 -2.17 -1.94
N GLN A 254 11.92 -3.02 -1.49
CA GLN A 254 10.95 -3.66 -2.38
C GLN A 254 9.70 -2.77 -2.49
N TYR A 255 9.42 -2.24 -3.68
CA TYR A 255 8.35 -1.29 -3.94
C TYR A 255 7.83 -1.39 -5.38
N SER A 256 6.93 -0.48 -5.79
CA SER A 256 6.21 -0.54 -7.07
C SER A 256 7.10 -0.72 -8.31
N ARG A 257 8.35 -0.28 -8.27
CA ARG A 257 9.33 -0.50 -9.33
C ARG A 257 9.56 -1.99 -9.62
N TYR A 258 9.30 -2.87 -8.64
CA TYR A 258 9.51 -4.31 -8.76
C TYR A 258 8.21 -5.10 -8.89
N TRP A 259 7.14 -4.68 -8.22
CA TRP A 259 5.89 -5.43 -8.19
C TRP A 259 4.71 -4.75 -8.90
N GLY A 260 4.86 -3.48 -9.35
CA GLY A 260 3.83 -2.75 -10.08
C GLY A 260 2.98 -1.83 -9.21
N LEU A 261 1.72 -1.64 -9.55
CA LEU A 261 0.82 -0.66 -8.93
C LEU A 261 0.11 -1.23 -7.70
N LEU A 262 -0.11 -0.36 -6.70
CA LEU A 262 -0.83 -0.66 -5.47
C LEU A 262 -2.31 -0.28 -5.62
N PRO A 263 -3.27 -1.21 -5.47
CA PRO A 263 -4.69 -0.90 -5.40
C PRO A 263 -5.04 -0.13 -4.12
N ASP A 264 -6.02 0.76 -4.20
CA ASP A 264 -6.51 1.57 -3.05
C ASP A 264 -7.04 0.72 -1.88
N ASP A 265 -7.63 -0.44 -2.13
CA ASP A 265 -8.16 -1.34 -1.10
C ASP A 265 -7.08 -1.84 -0.13
N LEU A 266 -5.84 -1.95 -0.59
CA LEU A 266 -4.73 -2.39 0.24
C LEU A 266 -4.20 -1.29 1.18
N ILE A 267 -4.54 -0.02 0.97
CA ILE A 267 -4.07 1.11 1.80
C ILE A 267 -4.76 1.06 3.16
N VAL A 268 -3.97 0.99 4.23
CA VAL A 268 -4.44 1.00 5.62
C VAL A 268 -4.68 2.42 6.13
N GLY A 269 -3.73 3.33 5.86
CA GLY A 269 -3.84 4.71 6.30
C GLY A 269 -2.56 5.52 6.09
N LYS A 270 -2.62 6.79 6.50
CA LYS A 270 -1.51 7.74 6.42
C LYS A 270 -0.62 7.64 7.66
N ALA A 271 0.68 7.45 7.46
CA ALA A 271 1.68 7.63 8.51
C ALA A 271 1.76 9.12 8.84
N SER A 272 1.45 9.48 10.08
CA SER A 272 1.30 10.89 10.47
C SER A 272 2.48 11.41 11.25
N PHE A 273 3.02 10.64 12.20
CA PHE A 273 4.19 11.00 13.01
C PHE A 273 4.82 9.77 13.66
N ILE A 274 6.08 9.88 14.03
CA ILE A 274 6.79 8.91 14.86
C ILE A 274 6.53 9.30 16.31
N TRP A 275 5.87 8.44 17.08
CA TRP A 275 5.53 8.74 18.47
C TRP A 275 6.53 8.12 19.47
N LYS A 276 7.34 7.17 18.99
CA LYS A 276 8.42 6.57 19.76
C LYS A 276 9.55 6.18 18.81
N SER A 277 10.75 6.69 19.05
CA SER A 277 11.98 6.26 18.39
C SER A 277 12.84 5.42 19.32
N LYS A 278 13.81 4.71 18.74
CA LYS A 278 14.77 3.90 19.48
C LYS A 278 15.99 4.72 19.94
N GLU A 279 16.12 5.95 19.43
CA GLU A 279 17.16 6.88 19.86
C GLU A 279 16.86 7.50 21.22
#